data_f9897ff6e9748cdef061d51eb3c8f513
#
_entry.id   f9897ff6e9748cdef061d51eb3c8f513
#
_cell.length_a   1.000
_cell.length_b   1.000
_cell.length_c   1.000
_cell.angle_alpha   90.00
_cell.angle_beta   90.00
_cell.angle_gamma   90.00
#
_symmetry.space_group_name_H-M   'P 1'
#
loop_
_entity.id
_entity.type
_entity.pdbx_description
1 polymer ?
#
loop_
_entity_poly.entity_id
_entity_poly.type
_entity_poly.pdbx_seq_one_letter_code
_entity_poly.pdbx_strand_id
1 'polypeptide(L)'
;RYKPAKKDEPKNPHANPILFTIFSWIDAILFALIAVYFINLYIFQNYQIPSSSLEKTLCRGDFLFVSKMAYGPRVPQTPLSMPLVQHTMPNWLGGGKSYFDKPQWKYKRLKGWTTPQKGHIVVFNFPAGDTVCSKVQNPDYHTLCYNYGKDRVHQDKNTFGDIVTRPVDRRENYVKRCVGAPGDSLKII
;
A
#
# COMPACT_ATOMS: atom_id res chain seq x y z
N ARG A 1 39.53 -15.59 -11.94
CA ARG A 1 40.13 -14.25 -11.73
C ARG A 1 39.05 -13.23 -12.06
N TYR A 2 38.41 -12.67 -11.04
CA TYR A 2 37.46 -11.56 -11.19
C TYR A 2 38.23 -10.31 -11.63
N LYS A 3 37.96 -9.82 -12.83
CA LYS A 3 38.42 -8.49 -13.26
C LYS A 3 37.38 -7.49 -12.75
N PRO A 4 37.75 -6.54 -11.87
CA PRO A 4 36.84 -5.47 -11.50
C PRO A 4 36.49 -4.69 -12.78
N ALA A 5 35.21 -4.39 -12.98
CA ALA A 5 34.74 -3.54 -14.07
C ALA A 5 35.53 -2.21 -13.98
N LYS A 6 36.11 -1.76 -15.12
CA LYS A 6 36.71 -0.44 -15.21
C LYS A 6 35.69 0.58 -14.75
N LYS A 7 36.04 1.41 -13.77
CA LYS A 7 35.30 2.65 -13.48
C LYS A 7 35.19 3.39 -14.81
N ASP A 8 33.97 3.64 -15.24
CA ASP A 8 33.71 4.48 -16.41
C ASP A 8 34.25 5.86 -16.09
N GLU A 9 35.43 6.15 -16.62
CA GLU A 9 35.95 7.52 -16.63
C GLU A 9 35.03 8.39 -17.50
N PRO A 10 34.69 9.59 -17.06
CA PRO A 10 33.80 10.46 -17.83
C PRO A 10 34.43 10.73 -19.22
N LYS A 11 33.71 10.35 -20.28
CA LYS A 11 34.12 10.54 -21.67
C LYS A 11 34.29 12.01 -22.07
N ASN A 12 34.03 12.96 -21.19
CA ASN A 12 34.19 14.40 -21.42
C ASN A 12 35.23 14.97 -20.46
N PRO A 13 36.42 15.41 -20.95
CA PRO A 13 37.48 16.00 -20.12
C PRO A 13 37.07 17.34 -19.48
N HIS A 14 35.92 17.92 -19.85
CA HIS A 14 35.40 19.18 -19.30
C HIS A 14 34.25 19.02 -18.32
N ALA A 15 33.86 17.80 -17.97
CA ALA A 15 32.80 17.58 -16.99
C ALA A 15 33.33 17.84 -15.57
N ASN A 16 32.74 18.79 -14.87
CA ASN A 16 33.03 19.07 -13.46
C ASN A 16 32.87 17.79 -12.65
N PRO A 17 33.90 17.29 -11.94
CA PRO A 17 33.83 16.01 -11.22
C PRO A 17 32.73 16.03 -10.14
N ILE A 18 32.43 17.21 -9.57
CA ILE A 18 31.36 17.41 -8.57
C ILE A 18 29.99 17.17 -9.21
N LEU A 19 29.72 17.73 -10.38
CA LEU A 19 28.45 17.54 -11.07
C LEU A 19 28.24 16.07 -11.45
N PHE A 20 29.27 15.39 -11.93
CA PHE A 20 29.22 13.97 -12.25
C PHE A 20 28.86 13.14 -11.00
N THR A 21 29.47 13.43 -9.86
CA THR A 21 29.15 12.76 -8.60
C THR A 21 27.70 13.00 -8.18
N ILE A 22 27.19 14.24 -8.26
CA ILE A 22 25.81 14.57 -7.95
C ILE A 22 24.84 13.80 -8.85
N PHE A 23 25.04 13.80 -10.16
CA PHE A 23 24.18 13.04 -11.08
C PHE A 23 24.22 11.55 -10.81
N SER A 24 25.39 10.99 -10.50
CA SER A 24 25.51 9.57 -10.12
C SER A 24 24.72 9.22 -8.86
N TRP A 25 24.68 10.10 -7.87
CA TRP A 25 23.82 9.91 -6.68
C TRP A 25 22.34 10.01 -7.00
N ILE A 26 21.94 10.95 -7.85
CA ILE A 26 20.55 11.09 -8.30
C ILE A 26 20.09 9.83 -9.03
N ASP A 27 20.90 9.33 -9.96
CA ASP A 27 20.61 8.09 -10.69
C ASP A 27 20.46 6.88 -9.76
N ALA A 28 21.36 6.76 -8.78
CA ALA A 28 21.30 5.68 -7.79
C ALA A 28 20.03 5.74 -6.94
N ILE A 29 19.64 6.94 -6.48
CA ILE A 29 18.42 7.14 -5.71
C ILE A 29 17.18 6.85 -6.56
N LEU A 30 17.14 7.35 -7.80
CA LEU A 30 16.03 7.11 -8.71
C LEU A 30 15.87 5.62 -9.01
N PHE A 31 16.96 4.93 -9.31
CA PHE A 31 16.96 3.48 -9.50
C PHE A 31 16.43 2.75 -8.27
N ALA A 32 16.91 3.11 -7.07
CA ALA A 32 16.48 2.51 -5.82
C ALA A 32 14.98 2.71 -5.58
N LEU A 33 14.43 3.91 -5.82
CA LEU A 33 13.00 4.20 -5.67
C LEU A 33 12.15 3.37 -6.64
N ILE A 34 12.57 3.26 -7.90
CA ILE A 34 11.89 2.43 -8.91
C ILE A 34 11.94 0.96 -8.50
N ALA A 35 13.10 0.44 -8.11
CA ALA A 35 13.26 -0.94 -7.68
C ALA A 35 12.37 -1.27 -6.47
N VAL A 36 12.40 -0.44 -5.43
CA VAL A 36 11.57 -0.61 -4.23
C VAL A 36 10.08 -0.52 -4.57
N TYR A 37 9.67 0.37 -5.49
CA TYR A 37 8.29 0.45 -5.94
C TYR A 37 7.82 -0.89 -6.54
N PHE A 38 8.59 -1.49 -7.45
CA PHE A 38 8.24 -2.78 -8.06
C PHE A 38 8.30 -3.94 -7.06
N ILE A 39 9.27 -3.97 -6.16
CA ILE A 39 9.36 -4.97 -5.10
C ILE A 39 8.11 -4.92 -4.22
N ASN A 40 7.74 -3.74 -3.72
CA ASN A 40 6.55 -3.56 -2.90
C ASN A 40 5.25 -3.86 -3.65
N LEU A 41 5.22 -3.67 -4.95
CA LEU A 41 4.03 -3.92 -5.75
C LEU A 41 3.80 -5.41 -6.03
N TYR A 42 4.86 -6.16 -6.34
CA TYR A 42 4.75 -7.52 -6.87
C TYR A 42 5.32 -8.62 -5.97
N ILE A 43 6.30 -8.33 -5.13
CA ILE A 43 7.03 -9.37 -4.39
C ILE A 43 6.59 -9.41 -2.92
N PHE A 44 6.93 -8.40 -2.13
CA PHE A 44 6.54 -8.31 -0.73
C PHE A 44 6.39 -6.86 -0.29
N GLN A 45 5.66 -6.66 0.79
CA GLN A 45 5.46 -5.36 1.41
C GLN A 45 5.53 -5.49 2.93
N ASN A 46 6.15 -4.49 3.57
CA ASN A 46 6.25 -4.43 5.02
C ASN A 46 5.00 -3.79 5.60
N TYR A 47 4.54 -4.35 6.72
CA TYR A 47 3.47 -3.80 7.53
C TYR A 47 3.84 -3.88 9.01
N GLN A 48 3.31 -2.95 9.79
CA GLN A 48 3.34 -3.00 11.25
C GLN A 48 1.94 -3.32 11.77
N ILE A 49 1.85 -4.17 12.80
CA ILE A 49 0.60 -4.55 13.42
C ILE A 49 0.14 -3.44 14.38
N PRO A 50 -0.98 -2.74 14.11
CA PRO A 50 -1.45 -1.65 14.97
C PRO A 50 -2.38 -2.11 16.10
N SER A 51 -2.97 -3.30 15.99
CA SER A 51 -4.04 -3.77 16.88
C SER A 51 -3.79 -5.17 17.44
N SER A 52 -4.41 -5.49 18.58
CA SER A 52 -4.30 -6.79 19.27
C SER A 52 -5.21 -7.89 18.69
N SER A 53 -5.85 -7.68 17.54
CA SER A 53 -6.87 -8.62 17.01
C SER A 53 -6.32 -10.01 16.61
N LEU A 54 -5.01 -10.19 16.54
CA LEU A 54 -4.32 -11.45 16.31
C LEU A 54 -3.38 -11.81 17.47
N GLU A 55 -3.65 -11.28 18.65
CA GLU A 55 -2.88 -11.54 19.88
C GLU A 55 -2.69 -13.05 20.10
N LYS A 56 -1.57 -13.45 20.69
CA LYS A 56 -1.03 -14.82 20.77
C LYS A 56 -0.40 -15.37 19.47
N THR A 57 -0.62 -14.76 18.30
CA THR A 57 0.07 -15.14 17.06
C THR A 57 0.94 -14.00 16.55
N LEU A 58 0.39 -12.79 16.55
CA LEU A 58 1.06 -11.55 16.15
C LEU A 58 0.74 -10.50 17.21
N CYS A 59 1.77 -9.89 17.78
CA CYS A 59 1.64 -8.86 18.79
C CYS A 59 1.54 -7.47 18.18
N ARG A 60 0.92 -6.55 18.93
CA ARG A 60 0.93 -5.14 18.54
C ARG A 60 2.37 -4.62 18.51
N GLY A 61 2.74 -3.96 17.41
CA GLY A 61 4.09 -3.45 17.18
C GLY A 61 4.98 -4.34 16.31
N ASP A 62 4.61 -5.62 16.08
CA ASP A 62 5.35 -6.52 15.22
C ASP A 62 5.43 -5.99 13.79
N PHE A 63 6.56 -6.23 13.13
CA PHE A 63 6.77 -5.94 11.71
C PHE A 63 6.63 -7.22 10.90
N LEU A 64 5.88 -7.14 9.82
CA LEU A 64 5.59 -8.27 8.94
C LEU A 64 6.07 -8.01 7.53
N PHE A 65 6.67 -9.05 6.93
CA PHE A 65 6.87 -9.13 5.50
C PHE A 65 5.72 -9.94 4.88
N VAL A 66 4.86 -9.27 4.12
CA VAL A 66 3.73 -9.90 3.47
C VAL A 66 4.07 -10.25 2.03
N SER A 67 4.11 -11.55 1.72
CA SER A 67 4.34 -12.02 0.36
C SER A 67 3.11 -11.75 -0.51
N LYS A 68 3.31 -11.05 -1.61
CA LYS A 68 2.27 -10.85 -2.63
C LYS A 68 2.22 -11.98 -3.65
N MET A 69 3.30 -12.71 -3.78
CA MET A 69 3.41 -13.82 -4.73
C MET A 69 2.64 -15.05 -4.28
N ALA A 70 2.45 -15.26 -2.98
CA ALA A 70 1.74 -16.40 -2.43
C ALA A 70 0.34 -16.57 -3.06
N TYR A 71 -0.48 -15.53 -3.03
CA TYR A 71 -1.83 -15.52 -3.62
C TYR A 71 -1.91 -14.79 -4.96
N GLY A 72 -0.77 -14.46 -5.53
CA GLY A 72 -0.63 -13.70 -6.77
C GLY A 72 -0.68 -12.20 -6.58
N PRO A 73 0.31 -11.48 -7.09
CA PRO A 73 0.35 -10.02 -7.02
C PRO A 73 -0.77 -9.41 -7.86
N ARG A 74 -1.24 -8.27 -7.42
CA ARG A 74 -2.28 -7.50 -8.10
C ARG A 74 -1.63 -6.43 -8.98
N VAL A 75 -2.09 -6.33 -10.23
CA VAL A 75 -1.76 -5.21 -11.08
C VAL A 75 -2.36 -3.94 -10.47
N PRO A 76 -1.60 -2.85 -10.31
CA PRO A 76 -2.10 -1.63 -9.69
C PRO A 76 -3.25 -1.05 -10.52
N GLN A 77 -4.32 -0.66 -9.85
CA GLN A 77 -5.41 0.07 -10.51
C GLN A 77 -5.01 1.52 -10.77
N THR A 78 -4.18 2.10 -9.89
CA THR A 78 -3.61 3.44 -10.00
C THR A 78 -2.10 3.36 -10.22
N PRO A 79 -1.62 3.17 -11.47
CA PRO A 79 -0.20 2.94 -11.75
C PRO A 79 0.67 4.15 -11.45
N LEU A 80 0.13 5.35 -11.62
CA LEU A 80 0.84 6.59 -11.31
C LEU A 80 0.63 6.96 -9.85
N SER A 81 1.54 6.52 -9.00
CA SER A 81 1.50 6.76 -7.57
C SER A 81 2.89 6.98 -6.99
N MET A 82 2.94 7.74 -5.91
CA MET A 82 4.19 7.97 -5.21
C MET A 82 4.68 6.67 -4.56
N PRO A 83 5.95 6.27 -4.79
CA PRO A 83 6.54 5.13 -4.11
C PRO A 83 6.49 5.29 -2.59
N LEU A 84 6.40 4.17 -1.86
CA LEU A 84 6.42 4.10 -0.39
C LEU A 84 5.24 4.78 0.34
N VAL A 85 4.30 5.37 -0.40
CA VAL A 85 3.12 6.04 0.17
C VAL A 85 1.85 5.36 -0.31
N GLN A 86 0.94 5.02 0.63
CA GLN A 86 -0.25 4.24 0.26
C GLN A 86 -1.37 5.11 -0.35
N HIS A 87 -1.85 6.11 0.34
CA HIS A 87 -3.02 6.89 -0.09
C HIS A 87 -2.91 8.40 0.09
N THR A 88 -2.18 8.87 1.12
CA THR A 88 -2.07 10.29 1.45
C THR A 88 -0.60 10.67 1.58
N MET A 89 -0.18 11.72 0.90
CA MET A 89 1.18 12.24 1.02
C MET A 89 1.44 12.78 2.43
N PRO A 90 2.68 12.70 2.92
CA PRO A 90 3.07 13.34 4.18
C PRO A 90 2.75 14.84 4.15
N ASN A 91 2.42 15.40 5.32
CA ASN A 91 2.02 16.82 5.43
C ASN A 91 3.09 17.79 4.93
N TRP A 92 4.37 17.44 5.07
CA TRP A 92 5.49 18.24 4.57
C TRP A 92 5.61 18.27 3.02
N LEU A 93 4.91 17.34 2.32
CA LEU A 93 4.75 17.30 0.87
C LEU A 93 3.34 17.75 0.41
N GLY A 94 2.58 18.44 1.26
CA GLY A 94 1.28 19.01 0.93
C GLY A 94 0.06 18.19 1.35
N GLY A 95 0.20 17.00 1.95
CA GLY A 95 -0.91 16.24 2.57
C GLY A 95 -2.03 15.77 1.62
N GLY A 96 -1.82 15.88 0.30
CA GLY A 96 -2.80 15.49 -0.71
C GLY A 96 -2.80 13.99 -1.05
N LYS A 97 -3.53 13.61 -2.12
CA LYS A 97 -3.52 12.24 -2.64
C LYS A 97 -2.10 11.88 -3.11
N SER A 98 -1.66 10.65 -2.81
CA SER A 98 -0.36 10.11 -3.24
C SER A 98 -0.39 9.46 -4.63
N TYR A 99 -1.52 9.52 -5.31
CA TYR A 99 -1.75 8.90 -6.62
C TYR A 99 -2.61 9.76 -7.52
N PHE A 100 -2.50 9.56 -8.81
CA PHE A 100 -3.37 10.16 -9.80
C PHE A 100 -4.60 9.27 -10.04
N ASP A 101 -5.78 9.87 -10.13
CA ASP A 101 -7.02 9.14 -10.37
C ASP A 101 -7.08 8.56 -11.80
N LYS A 102 -6.31 9.13 -12.73
CA LYS A 102 -6.20 8.66 -14.12
C LYS A 102 -4.72 8.53 -14.51
N PRO A 103 -4.33 7.49 -15.29
CA PRO A 103 -5.15 6.39 -15.78
C PRO A 103 -5.54 5.42 -14.66
N GLN A 104 -6.74 4.85 -14.73
CA GLN A 104 -7.19 3.80 -13.83
C GLN A 104 -7.39 2.50 -14.61
N TRP A 105 -6.69 1.44 -14.19
CA TRP A 105 -6.76 0.13 -14.83
C TRP A 105 -7.82 -0.75 -14.17
N LYS A 106 -8.38 -1.69 -14.96
CA LYS A 106 -9.30 -2.70 -14.42
C LYS A 106 -8.58 -3.61 -13.43
N TYR A 107 -9.32 -4.09 -12.42
CA TYR A 107 -8.80 -5.07 -11.48
C TYR A 107 -8.27 -6.31 -12.21
N LYS A 108 -7.02 -6.66 -11.96
CA LYS A 108 -6.38 -7.88 -12.45
C LYS A 108 -5.41 -8.41 -11.40
N ARG A 109 -5.54 -9.70 -11.11
CA ARG A 109 -4.60 -10.41 -10.25
C ARG A 109 -3.84 -11.43 -11.08
N LEU A 110 -2.53 -11.49 -10.89
CA LEU A 110 -1.68 -12.51 -11.52
C LEU A 110 -1.83 -13.83 -10.76
N LYS A 111 -1.43 -14.93 -11.38
CA LYS A 111 -1.48 -16.25 -10.73
C LYS A 111 -0.51 -16.30 -9.56
N GLY A 112 -0.97 -16.79 -8.42
CA GLY A 112 -0.16 -17.07 -7.24
C GLY A 112 0.33 -18.51 -7.19
N TRP A 113 1.14 -18.80 -6.19
CA TRP A 113 1.64 -20.15 -5.95
C TRP A 113 0.65 -21.01 -5.14
N THR A 114 -0.16 -20.38 -4.29
CA THR A 114 -1.13 -21.04 -3.42
C THR A 114 -2.48 -20.32 -3.44
N THR A 115 -3.48 -20.96 -2.84
CA THR A 115 -4.79 -20.36 -2.57
C THR A 115 -4.97 -20.15 -1.07
N PRO A 116 -5.78 -19.15 -0.64
CA PRO A 116 -6.10 -18.96 0.78
C PRO A 116 -6.77 -20.23 1.33
N GLN A 117 -6.29 -20.69 2.50
CA GLN A 117 -6.81 -21.86 3.20
C GLN A 117 -7.19 -21.47 4.64
N LYS A 118 -8.00 -22.31 5.29
CA LYS A 118 -8.31 -22.19 6.72
C LYS A 118 -7.04 -22.13 7.55
N GLY A 119 -7.00 -21.21 8.50
CA GLY A 119 -5.86 -21.00 9.39
C GLY A 119 -4.80 -20.06 8.84
N HIS A 120 -4.75 -19.78 7.53
CA HIS A 120 -3.81 -18.82 6.97
C HIS A 120 -4.07 -17.42 7.52
N ILE A 121 -2.98 -16.70 7.82
CA ILE A 121 -3.04 -15.27 8.11
C ILE A 121 -2.98 -14.55 6.76
N VAL A 122 -4.02 -13.79 6.46
CA VAL A 122 -4.18 -13.11 5.17
C VAL A 122 -4.25 -11.61 5.34
N VAL A 123 -3.61 -10.90 4.41
CA VAL A 123 -3.74 -9.44 4.30
C VAL A 123 -4.64 -9.12 3.12
N PHE A 124 -5.64 -8.28 3.36
CA PHE A 124 -6.62 -7.88 2.35
C PHE A 124 -7.01 -6.42 2.52
N ASN A 125 -7.53 -5.81 1.47
CA ASN A 125 -8.06 -4.45 1.57
C ASN A 125 -9.41 -4.45 2.26
N PHE A 126 -9.67 -3.41 3.04
CA PHE A 126 -10.92 -3.26 3.78
C PHE A 126 -12.15 -3.35 2.87
N PRO A 127 -13.12 -4.25 3.18
CA PRO A 127 -14.21 -4.57 2.26
C PRO A 127 -15.41 -3.61 2.34
N ALA A 128 -15.55 -2.79 3.40
CA ALA A 128 -16.71 -1.96 3.64
C ALA A 128 -16.78 -0.72 2.72
N GLY A 129 -16.84 -0.97 1.41
CA GLY A 129 -17.00 0.07 0.42
C GLY A 129 -15.71 0.81 0.06
N ASP A 130 -15.87 1.83 -0.77
CA ASP A 130 -14.78 2.64 -1.34
C ASP A 130 -14.74 4.06 -0.78
N THR A 131 -15.77 4.43 -0.03
CA THR A 131 -15.97 5.78 0.52
C THR A 131 -15.32 5.89 1.89
N VAL A 132 -14.55 6.94 2.10
CA VAL A 132 -13.87 7.25 3.36
C VAL A 132 -13.95 8.74 3.68
N CYS A 133 -13.97 9.05 4.98
CA CYS A 133 -13.77 10.42 5.46
C CYS A 133 -12.26 10.71 5.53
N SER A 134 -11.83 11.84 4.99
CA SER A 134 -10.39 12.13 4.88
C SER A 134 -9.69 12.30 6.22
N LYS A 135 -10.38 12.80 7.24
CA LYS A 135 -9.83 13.00 8.59
C LYS A 135 -10.07 11.82 9.54
N VAL A 136 -11.18 11.09 9.39
CA VAL A 136 -11.55 9.96 10.25
C VAL A 136 -11.66 8.71 9.39
N GLN A 137 -10.67 7.86 9.44
CA GLN A 137 -10.63 6.64 8.63
C GLN A 137 -11.07 5.40 9.40
N ASN A 138 -11.07 5.47 10.73
CA ASN A 138 -11.56 4.43 11.63
C ASN A 138 -12.39 5.10 12.75
N PRO A 139 -13.66 4.72 12.95
CA PRO A 139 -14.39 3.69 12.19
C PRO A 139 -14.67 4.06 10.73
N ASP A 140 -15.09 3.07 9.93
CA ASP A 140 -15.40 3.23 8.51
C ASP A 140 -16.58 4.20 8.26
N TYR A 141 -16.69 4.72 7.04
CA TYR A 141 -17.74 5.68 6.64
C TYR A 141 -19.17 5.22 6.98
N HIS A 142 -19.48 3.94 6.75
CA HIS A 142 -20.83 3.43 7.02
C HIS A 142 -21.14 3.44 8.52
N THR A 143 -20.18 3.04 9.35
CA THR A 143 -20.28 3.10 10.82
C THR A 143 -20.39 4.54 11.31
N LEU A 144 -19.64 5.47 10.72
CA LEU A 144 -19.79 6.90 11.05
C LEU A 144 -21.19 7.42 10.70
N CYS A 145 -21.71 7.09 9.51
CA CYS A 145 -23.05 7.48 9.12
C CYS A 145 -24.14 6.85 10.00
N TYR A 146 -23.94 5.62 10.47
CA TYR A 146 -24.86 4.97 11.41
C TYR A 146 -24.86 5.67 12.76
N ASN A 147 -23.69 6.02 13.30
CA ASN A 147 -23.57 6.60 14.64
C ASN A 147 -23.94 8.09 14.70
N TYR A 148 -23.63 8.86 13.68
CA TYR A 148 -23.75 10.33 13.69
C TYR A 148 -24.81 10.88 12.73
N GLY A 149 -25.36 10.03 11.86
CA GLY A 149 -26.24 10.44 10.77
C GLY A 149 -25.47 10.88 9.52
N LYS A 150 -26.00 10.51 8.36
CA LYS A 150 -25.37 10.79 7.07
C LYS A 150 -25.20 12.29 6.80
N ASP A 151 -26.22 13.08 7.12
CA ASP A 151 -26.21 14.53 6.87
C ASP A 151 -25.13 15.23 7.69
N ARG A 152 -24.97 14.86 8.95
CA ARG A 152 -23.92 15.42 9.82
C ARG A 152 -22.53 15.04 9.33
N VAL A 153 -22.31 13.80 8.92
CA VAL A 153 -21.02 13.35 8.37
C VAL A 153 -20.64 14.11 7.11
N HIS A 154 -21.62 14.49 6.29
CA HIS A 154 -21.40 15.26 5.05
C HIS A 154 -21.21 16.77 5.29
N GLN A 155 -21.85 17.34 6.30
CA GLN A 155 -21.83 18.79 6.57
C GLN A 155 -20.64 19.20 7.44
N ASP A 156 -20.29 18.39 8.45
CA ASP A 156 -19.21 18.73 9.38
C ASP A 156 -17.83 18.32 8.84
N LYS A 157 -17.35 19.11 7.88
CA LYS A 157 -16.00 18.94 7.32
C LYS A 157 -14.87 19.19 8.31
N ASN A 158 -15.15 19.89 9.40
CA ASN A 158 -14.13 20.14 10.43
C ASN A 158 -13.77 18.86 11.17
N THR A 159 -14.76 18.04 11.50
CA THR A 159 -14.57 16.77 12.21
C THR A 159 -14.25 15.63 11.25
N PHE A 160 -15.01 15.45 10.17
CA PHE A 160 -14.90 14.26 9.30
C PHE A 160 -14.03 14.49 8.08
N GLY A 161 -13.79 15.75 7.70
CA GLY A 161 -13.06 16.11 6.49
C GLY A 161 -13.91 15.95 5.22
N ASP A 162 -13.24 15.85 4.08
CA ASP A 162 -13.90 15.61 2.81
C ASP A 162 -14.19 14.11 2.62
N ILE A 163 -15.31 13.82 1.97
CA ILE A 163 -15.69 12.47 1.60
C ILE A 163 -15.02 12.14 0.29
N VAL A 164 -14.16 11.13 0.30
CA VAL A 164 -13.36 10.71 -0.87
C VAL A 164 -13.59 9.25 -1.19
N THR A 165 -13.61 8.93 -2.48
CA THR A 165 -13.68 7.55 -2.96
C THR A 165 -12.27 7.05 -3.25
N ARG A 166 -11.95 5.85 -2.75
CA ARG A 166 -10.63 5.22 -2.94
C ARG A 166 -10.76 3.93 -3.75
N PRO A 167 -9.96 3.77 -4.82
CA PRO A 167 -9.82 2.49 -5.50
C PRO A 167 -9.36 1.40 -4.55
N VAL A 168 -9.63 0.14 -4.88
CA VAL A 168 -9.35 -1.02 -3.98
C VAL A 168 -7.88 -1.08 -3.54
N ASP A 169 -6.94 -0.76 -4.42
CA ASP A 169 -5.50 -0.75 -4.14
C ASP A 169 -5.05 0.40 -3.21
N ARG A 170 -5.93 1.36 -2.95
CA ARG A 170 -5.69 2.51 -2.07
C ARG A 170 -6.46 2.47 -0.75
N ARG A 171 -7.21 1.40 -0.50
CA ARG A 171 -7.91 1.18 0.76
C ARG A 171 -6.95 0.67 1.84
N GLU A 172 -7.38 0.81 3.10
CA GLU A 172 -6.67 0.25 4.24
C GLU A 172 -6.43 -1.25 4.10
N ASN A 173 -5.28 -1.70 4.58
CA ASN A 173 -4.93 -3.12 4.61
C ASN A 173 -5.23 -3.68 6.00
N TYR A 174 -5.98 -4.76 6.03
CA TYR A 174 -6.31 -5.50 7.25
C TYR A 174 -5.64 -6.86 7.23
N VAL A 175 -5.19 -7.31 8.40
CA VAL A 175 -4.65 -8.65 8.60
C VAL A 175 -5.59 -9.42 9.52
N LYS A 176 -6.06 -10.59 9.06
CA LYS A 176 -6.93 -11.49 9.81
C LYS A 176 -6.60 -12.95 9.50
N ARG A 177 -7.05 -13.84 10.41
CA ARG A 177 -6.98 -15.29 10.16
C ARG A 177 -8.17 -15.73 9.32
N CYS A 178 -7.91 -16.49 8.26
CA CYS A 178 -8.92 -17.09 7.43
C CYS A 178 -9.62 -18.22 8.22
N VAL A 179 -10.91 -18.09 8.48
CA VAL A 179 -11.70 -19.07 9.25
C VAL A 179 -12.58 -19.93 8.37
N GLY A 180 -12.79 -19.55 7.11
CA GLY A 180 -13.59 -20.30 6.13
C GLY A 180 -13.16 -19.96 4.71
N ALA A 181 -13.30 -20.94 3.82
CA ALA A 181 -13.08 -20.81 2.38
C ALA A 181 -14.43 -20.86 1.63
N PRO A 182 -14.46 -20.47 0.32
CA PRO A 182 -15.68 -20.61 -0.47
C PRO A 182 -16.24 -22.03 -0.42
N GLY A 183 -17.52 -22.16 -0.10
CA GLY A 183 -18.20 -23.45 0.08
C GLY A 183 -18.23 -24.00 1.50
N ASP A 184 -17.50 -23.38 2.44
CA ASP A 184 -17.56 -23.77 3.85
C ASP A 184 -18.81 -23.22 4.53
N SER A 185 -19.31 -23.99 5.51
CA SER A 185 -20.34 -23.53 6.46
C SER A 185 -19.71 -23.12 7.79
N LEU A 186 -20.05 -21.94 8.29
CA LEU A 186 -19.59 -21.42 9.58
C LEU A 186 -20.75 -21.33 10.56
N LYS A 187 -20.58 -21.87 11.76
CA LYS A 187 -21.51 -21.75 12.88
C LYS A 187 -20.77 -21.15 14.08
N ILE A 188 -21.33 -20.11 14.66
CA ILE A 188 -20.87 -19.52 15.93
C ILE A 188 -21.80 -20.10 17.00
N ILE A 189 -21.22 -20.72 18.04
CA ILE A 189 -21.94 -21.37 19.15
C ILE A 189 -21.65 -20.55 20.42
#